data_5b966b0a287c48f6b8506f8aa50e5e85
#
_entry.id   5b966b0a287c48f6b8506f8aa50e5e85
#
_cell.length_a   1.000
_cell.length_b   1.000
_cell.length_c   1.000
_cell.angle_alpha   90.00
_cell.angle_beta   90.00
_cell.angle_gamma   90.00
#
_symmetry.space_group_name_H-M   'P 1'
#
loop_
_entity.id
_entity.type
_entity.pdbx_description
1 polymer ?
#
loop_
_entity_poly.entity_id
_entity_poly.type
_entity_poly.pdbx_seq_one_letter_code
_entity_poly.pdbx_strand_id
1 'polypeptide(L)'
;MLPHIVTHSEQVCRVALCLVGNMQHSSAIRLDRDLVQAAALLHDITKTRSFETREDHALTGKELLTERGFPAVAQVVGQHVHLENYVQGKGLDEAQIVNYADKRVLHDEVVSLEKRMAYIVERYGQEETHRERIMLLWQQSRRLEEHLFSNIGFLPEELTSYL
;
A
#
# COMPACT_ATOMS: atom_id res chain seq x y z
N MET A 1 2.91 -16.43 7.99
CA MET A 1 2.15 -15.21 8.38
C MET A 1 1.10 -15.58 9.41
N LEU A 2 0.85 -14.71 10.40
CA LEU A 2 -0.23 -14.90 11.37
C LEU A 2 -1.60 -14.71 10.69
N PRO A 3 -2.69 -15.36 11.16
CA PRO A 3 -4.00 -15.29 10.49
C PRO A 3 -4.49 -13.86 10.22
N HIS A 4 -4.36 -12.95 11.18
CA HIS A 4 -4.79 -11.56 11.03
C HIS A 4 -3.96 -10.79 9.98
N ILE A 5 -2.70 -11.17 9.75
CA ILE A 5 -1.88 -10.58 8.66
C ILE A 5 -2.36 -11.11 7.31
N VAL A 6 -2.73 -12.39 7.24
CA VAL A 6 -3.31 -12.96 6.01
C VAL A 6 -4.61 -12.25 5.64
N THR A 7 -5.53 -12.13 6.59
CA THR A 7 -6.81 -11.44 6.37
C THR A 7 -6.62 -9.98 5.96
N HIS A 8 -5.65 -9.29 6.58
CA HIS A 8 -5.26 -7.93 6.18
C HIS A 8 -4.77 -7.90 4.72
N SER A 9 -3.86 -8.80 4.36
CA SER A 9 -3.30 -8.85 3.00
C SER A 9 -4.35 -9.20 1.94
N GLU A 10 -5.31 -10.07 2.27
CA GLU A 10 -6.46 -10.35 1.39
C GLU A 10 -7.32 -9.11 1.17
N GLN A 11 -7.57 -8.33 2.21
CA GLN A 11 -8.35 -7.10 2.09
C GLN A 11 -7.59 -6.01 1.32
N VAL A 12 -6.27 -5.87 1.55
CA VAL A 12 -5.39 -4.98 0.75
C VAL A 12 -5.43 -5.39 -0.73
N CYS A 13 -5.37 -6.69 -1.01
CA CYS A 13 -5.47 -7.20 -2.37
C CYS A 13 -6.81 -6.86 -3.03
N ARG A 14 -7.95 -6.99 -2.31
CA ARG A 14 -9.27 -6.60 -2.83
C ARG A 14 -9.31 -5.12 -3.19
N VAL A 15 -8.82 -4.25 -2.31
CA VAL A 15 -8.74 -2.80 -2.56
C VAL A 15 -7.85 -2.52 -3.78
N ALA A 16 -6.64 -3.09 -3.84
CA ALA A 16 -5.70 -2.88 -4.94
C ALA A 16 -6.29 -3.31 -6.29
N LEU A 17 -6.95 -4.48 -6.35
CA LEU A 17 -7.58 -4.97 -7.57
C LEU A 17 -8.82 -4.16 -7.98
N CYS A 18 -9.57 -3.62 -7.02
CA CYS A 18 -10.67 -2.70 -7.28
C CYS A 18 -10.16 -1.41 -7.93
N LEU A 19 -9.08 -0.83 -7.40
CA LEU A 19 -8.47 0.37 -7.98
C LEU A 19 -8.01 0.13 -9.42
N VAL A 20 -7.24 -0.93 -9.67
CA VAL A 20 -6.77 -1.29 -11.02
C VAL A 20 -7.93 -1.54 -11.98
N GLY A 21 -8.97 -2.24 -11.53
CA GLY A 21 -10.13 -2.58 -12.37
C GLY A 21 -11.00 -1.39 -12.75
N ASN A 22 -10.97 -0.31 -11.97
CA ASN A 22 -11.74 0.90 -12.20
C ASN A 22 -10.92 2.05 -12.78
N MET A 23 -9.61 1.87 -13.01
CA MET A 23 -8.81 2.87 -13.69
C MET A 23 -9.27 3.03 -15.14
N GLN A 24 -9.47 4.27 -15.54
CA GLN A 24 -9.78 4.59 -16.93
C GLN A 24 -8.58 4.18 -17.79
N HIS A 25 -8.86 3.39 -18.82
CA HIS A 25 -7.84 2.97 -19.78
C HIS A 25 -7.32 4.17 -20.57
N SER A 26 -6.34 4.88 -20.00
CA SER A 26 -5.55 5.83 -20.77
C SER A 26 -4.33 5.08 -21.32
N SER A 27 -3.89 5.46 -22.52
CA SER A 27 -2.68 4.88 -23.14
C SER A 27 -1.42 5.10 -22.30
N ALA A 28 -1.48 5.93 -21.26
CA ALA A 28 -0.38 6.28 -20.39
C ALA A 28 -0.27 5.39 -19.12
N ILE A 29 -1.34 4.68 -18.74
CA ILE A 29 -1.34 3.84 -17.52
C ILE A 29 -1.45 2.38 -17.96
N ARG A 30 -0.38 1.64 -17.75
CA ARG A 30 -0.33 0.18 -17.96
C ARG A 30 0.12 -0.46 -16.67
N LEU A 31 -0.82 -1.08 -15.95
CA LEU A 31 -0.57 -1.81 -14.71
C LEU A 31 -0.67 -3.30 -14.95
N ASP A 32 0.30 -4.03 -14.44
CA ASP A 32 0.25 -5.49 -14.39
C ASP A 32 -0.62 -5.93 -13.21
N ARG A 33 -1.86 -6.37 -13.52
CA ARG A 33 -2.84 -6.78 -12.52
C ARG A 33 -2.37 -7.98 -11.70
N ASP A 34 -1.67 -8.91 -12.31
CA ASP A 34 -1.18 -10.12 -11.63
C ASP A 34 -0.02 -9.76 -10.69
N LEU A 35 0.84 -8.83 -11.09
CA LEU A 35 1.89 -8.28 -10.23
C LEU A 35 1.30 -7.54 -9.03
N VAL A 36 0.28 -6.69 -9.23
CA VAL A 36 -0.43 -6.01 -8.13
C VAL A 36 -1.03 -7.03 -7.17
N GLN A 37 -1.70 -8.07 -7.68
CA GLN A 37 -2.30 -9.12 -6.86
C GLN A 37 -1.25 -9.85 -6.02
N ALA A 38 -0.17 -10.31 -6.64
CA ALA A 38 0.89 -11.02 -5.95
C ALA A 38 1.55 -10.15 -4.88
N ALA A 39 1.87 -8.90 -5.22
CA ALA A 39 2.51 -7.97 -4.29
C ALA A 39 1.60 -7.60 -3.12
N ALA A 40 0.31 -7.35 -3.36
CA ALA A 40 -0.65 -7.04 -2.31
C ALA A 40 -0.84 -8.22 -1.32
N LEU A 41 -0.87 -9.45 -1.80
CA LEU A 41 -0.96 -10.63 -0.94
C LEU A 41 0.32 -10.89 -0.12
N LEU A 42 1.47 -10.45 -0.62
CA LEU A 42 2.78 -10.74 -0.04
C LEU A 42 3.45 -9.53 0.63
N HIS A 43 2.82 -8.32 0.63
CA HIS A 43 3.48 -7.11 1.12
C HIS A 43 3.97 -7.25 2.58
N ASP A 44 3.23 -7.96 3.40
CA ASP A 44 3.50 -8.19 4.82
C ASP A 44 4.10 -9.59 5.13
N ILE A 45 4.72 -10.26 4.12
CA ILE A 45 5.17 -11.66 4.24
C ILE A 45 6.15 -11.90 5.41
N THR A 46 6.98 -10.92 5.74
CA THR A 46 7.96 -10.99 6.85
C THR A 46 7.49 -10.29 8.13
N LYS A 47 6.30 -9.69 8.15
CA LYS A 47 5.81 -8.90 9.29
C LYS A 47 5.71 -9.69 10.60
N THR A 48 5.35 -10.97 10.54
CA THR A 48 5.35 -11.82 11.74
C THR A 48 6.72 -11.87 12.40
N ARG A 49 7.80 -11.99 11.62
CA ARG A 49 9.18 -12.00 12.09
C ARG A 49 9.58 -10.64 12.67
N SER A 50 9.16 -9.55 12.06
CA SER A 50 9.51 -8.21 12.51
C SER A 50 8.98 -7.84 13.91
N PHE A 51 7.94 -8.52 14.41
CA PHE A 51 7.47 -8.32 15.78
C PHE A 51 8.50 -8.73 16.84
N GLU A 52 9.33 -9.72 16.53
CA GLU A 52 10.37 -10.22 17.40
C GLU A 52 11.70 -9.50 17.14
N THR A 53 12.07 -9.34 15.86
CA THR A 53 13.39 -8.86 15.44
C THR A 53 13.47 -7.33 15.33
N ARG A 54 12.33 -6.64 15.21
CA ARG A 54 12.21 -5.20 14.92
C ARG A 54 12.84 -4.77 13.58
N GLU A 55 13.08 -5.73 12.68
CA GLU A 55 13.55 -5.46 11.33
C GLU A 55 12.49 -4.69 10.52
N ASP A 56 12.94 -3.94 9.52
CA ASP A 56 12.05 -3.37 8.51
C ASP A 56 11.46 -4.49 7.65
N HIS A 57 10.16 -4.77 7.83
CA HIS A 57 9.49 -5.86 7.13
C HIS A 57 9.31 -5.60 5.63
N ALA A 58 9.30 -4.35 5.18
CA ALA A 58 9.27 -4.05 3.75
C ALA A 58 10.59 -4.43 3.09
N LEU A 59 11.71 -4.07 3.73
CA LEU A 59 13.05 -4.41 3.25
C LEU A 59 13.29 -5.92 3.28
N THR A 60 13.02 -6.57 4.41
CA THR A 60 13.24 -8.03 4.53
C THR A 60 12.28 -8.84 3.66
N GLY A 61 11.07 -8.33 3.38
CA GLY A 61 10.15 -8.90 2.40
C GLY A 61 10.69 -8.81 0.98
N LYS A 62 11.24 -7.66 0.59
CA LYS A 62 11.93 -7.46 -0.69
C LYS A 62 13.11 -8.43 -0.86
N GLU A 63 13.95 -8.55 0.14
CA GLU A 63 15.09 -9.47 0.13
C GLU A 63 14.65 -10.92 -0.04
N LEU A 64 13.71 -11.38 0.78
CA LEU A 64 13.16 -12.74 0.72
C LEU A 64 12.59 -13.08 -0.67
N LEU A 65 11.79 -12.18 -1.24
CA LEU A 65 11.18 -12.40 -2.55
C LEU A 65 12.20 -12.38 -3.67
N THR A 66 13.24 -11.55 -3.58
CA THR A 66 14.36 -11.54 -4.51
C THR A 66 15.11 -12.87 -4.49
N GLU A 67 15.44 -13.38 -3.30
CA GLU A 67 16.10 -14.68 -3.11
C GLU A 67 15.25 -15.86 -3.63
N ARG A 68 13.94 -15.72 -3.58
CA ARG A 68 12.99 -16.73 -4.10
C ARG A 68 12.73 -16.63 -5.61
N GLY A 69 13.37 -15.70 -6.31
CA GLY A 69 13.26 -15.55 -7.77
C GLY A 69 12.05 -14.73 -8.24
N PHE A 70 11.49 -13.88 -7.36
CA PHE A 70 10.37 -12.98 -7.67
C PHE A 70 10.78 -11.49 -7.62
N PRO A 71 11.78 -11.04 -8.42
CA PRO A 71 12.32 -9.68 -8.30
C PRO A 71 11.28 -8.57 -8.59
N ALA A 72 10.34 -8.79 -9.51
CA ALA A 72 9.30 -7.82 -9.81
C ALA A 72 8.37 -7.60 -8.60
N VAL A 73 7.90 -8.69 -7.97
CA VAL A 73 7.08 -8.62 -6.75
C VAL A 73 7.86 -7.98 -5.60
N ALA A 74 9.15 -8.34 -5.46
CA ALA A 74 10.03 -7.79 -4.45
C ALA A 74 10.15 -6.26 -4.52
N GLN A 75 10.26 -5.70 -5.75
CA GLN A 75 10.32 -4.25 -5.94
C GLN A 75 9.05 -3.54 -5.47
N VAL A 76 7.89 -4.09 -5.71
CA VAL A 76 6.61 -3.55 -5.26
C VAL A 76 6.50 -3.69 -3.74
N VAL A 77 6.77 -4.87 -3.20
CA VAL A 77 6.70 -5.16 -1.76
C VAL A 77 7.62 -4.24 -0.95
N GLY A 78 8.84 -3.98 -1.43
CA GLY A 78 9.78 -3.08 -0.75
C GLY A 78 9.29 -1.64 -0.60
N GLN A 79 8.25 -1.24 -1.33
CA GLN A 79 7.74 0.13 -1.36
C GLN A 79 6.36 0.30 -0.69
N HIS A 80 5.78 -0.75 -0.09
CA HIS A 80 4.43 -0.65 0.46
C HIS A 80 4.34 0.29 1.68
N VAL A 81 5.42 0.47 2.44
CA VAL A 81 5.50 1.45 3.54
C VAL A 81 5.90 2.82 3.01
N HIS A 82 7.00 2.89 2.27
CA HIS A 82 7.59 4.11 1.71
C HIS A 82 7.76 3.98 0.20
N LEU A 83 7.20 4.92 -0.56
CA LEU A 83 7.43 4.99 -2.00
C LEU A 83 8.78 5.63 -2.31
N GLU A 84 9.59 4.92 -3.09
CA GLU A 84 10.82 5.46 -3.66
C GLU A 84 10.46 6.39 -4.84
N ASN A 85 11.04 7.58 -4.86
CA ASN A 85 10.96 8.51 -6.01
C ASN A 85 9.53 8.85 -6.48
N TYR A 86 8.54 8.90 -5.56
CA TYR A 86 7.21 9.36 -5.94
C TYR A 86 7.26 10.80 -6.45
N VAL A 87 6.90 10.99 -7.72
CA VAL A 87 6.76 12.29 -8.37
C VAL A 87 5.31 12.43 -8.83
N GLN A 88 4.60 13.40 -8.25
CA GLN A 88 3.23 13.73 -8.64
C GLN A 88 3.17 14.07 -10.15
N GLY A 89 2.20 13.51 -10.86
CA GLY A 89 1.99 13.78 -12.30
C GLY A 89 2.81 12.91 -13.26
N LYS A 90 3.65 11.99 -12.75
CA LYS A 90 4.14 10.85 -13.55
C LYS A 90 3.07 9.75 -13.58
N GLY A 91 3.18 8.82 -14.54
CA GLY A 91 2.27 7.68 -14.63
C GLY A 91 2.20 6.88 -13.32
N LEU A 92 1.06 6.24 -13.08
CA LEU A 92 0.86 5.36 -11.94
C LEU A 92 1.54 4.01 -12.18
N ASP A 93 2.09 3.43 -11.10
CA ASP A 93 2.72 2.12 -11.08
C ASP A 93 2.13 1.19 -10.01
N GLU A 94 2.50 -0.08 -10.05
CA GLU A 94 1.99 -1.12 -9.16
C GLU A 94 2.37 -0.87 -7.68
N ALA A 95 3.55 -0.27 -7.44
CA ALA A 95 4.00 0.05 -6.08
C ALA A 95 3.10 1.13 -5.44
N GLN A 96 2.69 2.12 -6.21
CA GLN A 96 1.77 3.17 -5.77
C GLN A 96 0.39 2.60 -5.45
N ILE A 97 -0.11 1.66 -6.25
CA ILE A 97 -1.39 0.98 -6.01
C ILE A 97 -1.36 0.21 -4.70
N VAL A 98 -0.34 -0.65 -4.50
CA VAL A 98 -0.22 -1.48 -3.30
C VAL A 98 0.04 -0.63 -2.06
N ASN A 99 0.90 0.39 -2.16
CA ASN A 99 1.18 1.34 -1.08
C ASN A 99 -0.08 2.07 -0.62
N TYR A 100 -0.90 2.55 -1.56
CA TYR A 100 -2.16 3.22 -1.22
C TYR A 100 -3.20 2.24 -0.66
N ALA A 101 -3.35 1.06 -1.27
CA ALA A 101 -4.30 0.05 -0.82
C ALA A 101 -4.04 -0.39 0.63
N ASP A 102 -2.77 -0.58 1.03
CA ASP A 102 -2.41 -0.86 2.44
C ASP A 102 -2.88 0.25 3.38
N LYS A 103 -2.77 1.52 2.98
CA LYS A 103 -3.21 2.67 3.78
C LYS A 103 -4.72 2.85 3.83
N ARG A 104 -5.48 2.12 3.03
CA ARG A 104 -6.94 2.08 3.05
C ARG A 104 -7.51 0.91 3.86
N VAL A 105 -6.64 0.09 4.47
CA VAL A 105 -7.05 -1.06 5.29
C VAL A 105 -6.50 -0.92 6.71
N LEU A 106 -7.37 -0.98 7.70
CA LEU A 106 -7.05 -1.04 9.13
C LEU A 106 -7.50 -2.40 9.67
N HIS A 107 -6.54 -3.23 10.05
CA HIS A 107 -6.75 -4.65 10.34
C HIS A 107 -7.32 -5.38 9.11
N ASP A 108 -8.61 -5.64 9.06
CA ASP A 108 -9.36 -6.25 7.96
C ASP A 108 -10.49 -5.37 7.42
N GLU A 109 -10.60 -4.14 7.94
CA GLU A 109 -11.61 -3.17 7.51
C GLU A 109 -11.05 -2.17 6.50
N VAL A 110 -11.82 -1.86 5.45
CA VAL A 110 -11.55 -0.73 4.57
C VAL A 110 -11.98 0.56 5.26
N VAL A 111 -11.04 1.49 5.39
CA VAL A 111 -11.24 2.75 6.10
C VAL A 111 -10.82 3.94 5.24
N SER A 112 -11.20 5.16 5.64
CA SER A 112 -10.65 6.35 5.02
C SER A 112 -9.16 6.52 5.34
N LEU A 113 -8.46 7.27 4.48
CA LEU A 113 -7.05 7.58 4.70
C LEU A 113 -6.85 8.32 6.03
N GLU A 114 -7.76 9.23 6.40
CA GLU A 114 -7.74 9.96 7.66
C GLU A 114 -7.84 9.02 8.87
N LYS A 115 -8.78 8.06 8.86
CA LYS A 115 -8.94 7.09 9.94
C LYS A 115 -7.69 6.24 10.11
N ARG A 116 -7.09 5.80 9.00
CA ARG A 116 -5.84 5.01 9.02
C ARG A 116 -4.68 5.82 9.57
N MET A 117 -4.53 7.07 9.14
CA MET A 117 -3.43 7.94 9.59
C MET A 117 -3.58 8.34 11.06
N ALA A 118 -4.80 8.63 11.52
CA ALA A 118 -5.07 8.89 12.95
C ALA A 118 -4.62 7.71 13.81
N TYR A 119 -4.94 6.48 13.42
CA TYR A 119 -4.48 5.27 14.10
C TYR A 119 -2.94 5.16 14.13
N ILE A 120 -2.28 5.44 13.00
CA ILE A 120 -0.81 5.38 12.92
C ILE A 120 -0.16 6.42 13.84
N VAL A 121 -0.68 7.66 13.85
CA VAL A 121 -0.18 8.73 14.74
C VAL A 121 -0.37 8.36 16.21
N GLU A 122 -1.54 7.85 16.59
CA GLU A 122 -1.81 7.43 17.96
C GLU A 122 -0.86 6.31 18.42
N ARG A 123 -0.61 5.33 17.57
CA ARG A 123 0.19 4.16 17.91
C ARG A 123 1.70 4.38 17.86
N TYR A 124 2.18 5.17 16.89
CA TYR A 124 3.62 5.30 16.59
C TYR A 124 4.14 6.74 16.68
N GLY A 125 3.27 7.73 16.84
CA GLY A 125 3.63 9.15 16.88
C GLY A 125 3.96 9.68 18.28
N GLN A 126 4.51 8.85 19.17
CA GLN A 126 4.82 9.24 20.56
C GLN A 126 6.01 10.21 20.63
N GLU A 127 7.00 10.01 19.76
CA GLU A 127 8.16 10.89 19.64
C GLU A 127 7.95 11.92 18.50
N GLU A 128 8.46 13.14 18.69
CA GLU A 128 8.32 14.22 17.71
C GLU A 128 8.87 13.84 16.33
N THR A 129 10.05 13.23 16.30
CA THR A 129 10.69 12.77 15.05
C THR A 129 9.87 11.72 14.31
N HIS A 130 9.21 10.81 15.04
CA HIS A 130 8.31 9.84 14.44
C HIS A 130 7.04 10.50 13.90
N ARG A 131 6.48 11.45 14.66
CA ARG A 131 5.31 12.22 14.25
C ARG A 131 5.56 13.01 12.96
N GLU A 132 6.69 13.69 12.85
CA GLU A 132 7.08 14.40 11.64
C GLU A 132 7.15 13.48 10.42
N ARG A 133 7.78 12.31 10.55
CA ARG A 133 7.84 11.30 9.49
C ARG A 133 6.46 10.82 9.07
N ILE A 134 5.58 10.54 10.04
CA ILE A 134 4.19 10.14 9.77
C ILE A 134 3.44 11.24 9.03
N MET A 135 3.63 12.51 9.40
CA MET A 135 3.00 13.63 8.70
C MET A 135 3.47 13.78 7.26
N LEU A 136 4.75 13.54 6.98
CA LEU A 136 5.27 13.52 5.61
C LEU A 136 4.64 12.39 4.78
N LEU A 137 4.54 11.18 5.37
CA LEU A 137 3.85 10.05 4.74
C LEU A 137 2.39 10.35 4.46
N TRP A 138 1.70 11.01 5.39
CA TRP A 138 0.31 11.40 5.20
C TRP A 138 0.15 12.37 4.02
N GLN A 139 0.97 13.41 3.96
CA GLN A 139 0.95 14.35 2.83
C GLN A 139 1.20 13.64 1.50
N GLN A 140 2.17 12.72 1.45
CA GLN A 140 2.43 11.91 0.25
C GLN A 140 1.22 11.04 -0.12
N SER A 141 0.61 10.37 0.86
CA SER A 141 -0.55 9.50 0.65
C SER A 141 -1.77 10.27 0.16
N ARG A 142 -2.02 11.48 0.64
CA ARG A 142 -3.10 12.34 0.14
C ARG A 142 -2.89 12.76 -1.30
N ARG A 143 -1.67 13.17 -1.66
CA ARG A 143 -1.35 13.49 -3.07
C ARG A 143 -1.48 12.27 -3.98
N LEU A 144 -1.12 11.10 -3.48
CA LEU A 144 -1.31 9.85 -4.20
C LEU A 144 -2.79 9.53 -4.36
N GLU A 145 -3.62 9.72 -3.33
CA GLU A 145 -5.08 9.56 -3.41
C GLU A 145 -5.68 10.47 -4.48
N GLU A 146 -5.36 11.76 -4.48
CA GLU A 146 -5.82 12.72 -5.50
C GLU A 146 -5.41 12.26 -6.91
N HIS A 147 -4.16 11.79 -7.07
CA HIS A 147 -3.66 11.31 -8.36
C HIS A 147 -4.36 10.02 -8.81
N LEU A 148 -4.54 9.04 -7.91
CA LEU A 148 -5.25 7.79 -8.20
C LEU A 148 -6.68 8.08 -8.64
N PHE A 149 -7.42 8.84 -7.86
CA PHE A 149 -8.84 9.09 -8.10
C PHE A 149 -9.12 10.09 -9.23
N SER A 150 -8.13 10.85 -9.68
CA SER A 150 -8.23 11.58 -10.94
C SER A 150 -8.30 10.66 -12.18
N ASN A 151 -7.94 9.38 -12.02
CA ASN A 151 -7.97 8.35 -13.06
C ASN A 151 -9.05 7.27 -12.82
N ILE A 152 -9.90 7.45 -11.80
CA ILE A 152 -10.97 6.53 -11.41
C ILE A 152 -12.31 7.27 -11.48
N GLY A 153 -13.38 6.57 -11.83
CA GLY A 153 -14.69 7.16 -12.08
C GLY A 153 -15.57 7.39 -10.85
N PHE A 154 -15.02 7.22 -9.63
CA PHE A 154 -15.72 7.42 -8.36
C PHE A 154 -14.82 8.10 -7.33
N LEU A 155 -15.37 8.57 -6.20
CA LEU A 155 -14.63 9.28 -5.16
C LEU A 155 -14.00 8.31 -4.13
N PRO A 156 -12.92 8.73 -3.43
CA PRO A 156 -12.29 7.90 -2.40
C PRO A 156 -13.25 7.37 -1.33
N GLU A 157 -14.27 8.16 -0.96
CA GLU A 157 -15.30 7.81 0.02
C GLU A 157 -16.22 6.69 -0.46
N GLU A 158 -16.36 6.53 -1.77
CA GLU A 158 -17.22 5.53 -2.41
C GLU A 158 -16.53 4.17 -2.58
N LEU A 159 -15.21 4.09 -2.34
CA LEU A 159 -14.42 2.89 -2.58
C LEU A 159 -15.05 1.61 -2.03
N THR A 160 -15.62 1.68 -0.82
CA THR A 160 -16.25 0.52 -0.17
C THR A 160 -17.46 -0.01 -0.95
N SER A 161 -18.13 0.84 -1.71
CA SER A 161 -19.30 0.46 -2.52
C SER A 161 -18.91 -0.29 -3.81
N TYR A 162 -17.63 -0.27 -4.17
CA TYR A 162 -17.09 -0.92 -5.37
C TYR A 162 -16.31 -2.21 -5.06
N LEU A 163 -16.19 -2.60 -3.77
CA LEU A 163 -15.55 -3.84 -3.31
C LEU A 163 -16.56 -4.96 -3.21
#